data_c905f91a26c6cf3f80e5247b6f38b6a2
#
_entry.id   c905f91a26c6cf3f80e5247b6f38b6a2
#
_cell.length_a   1.000
_cell.length_b   1.000
_cell.length_c   1.000
_cell.angle_alpha   90.00
_cell.angle_beta   90.00
_cell.angle_gamma   90.00
#
_symmetry.space_group_name_H-M   'P 1'
#
loop_
_entity.id
_entity.type
_entity.pdbx_description
1 polymer ?
#
loop_
_entity_poly.entity_id
_entity_poly.type
_entity_poly.pdbx_seq_one_letter_code
_entity_poly.pdbx_strand_id
1 'polypeptide(L)'
;MSFIITLAALAFLMFVAYRGYSVIMFAPVAALLAVLLMDPSAVLPVYTGLFMDKMVVFVKLYFPIFLLGAIFGKVIELSGFSKSIVATVIGLIGNEKAMISIVLVANLLTYGGVSLFVVVFAVYPFAAEAFRQGNIPKRLIPGTIALGAFSYTMDSLPGTPQIQNIIPTTFFHTNAYAAPWLGCIGALFIFVCGIAYLTWRMRSAQAAGEGYGTGHTQEPEPVSERALVNPVIALLPLVVVGVLNKVFTIEMPLIYGATNETSLAGLDHRITSSVAALGAIWALELALLAGILTVVAFGHRGIAGRFGEGTKAAVAGSLLAAMNTASEYGFGGVIAALPGFIVVKDALAAIPNPLVNEAISVTTLAGITGSASGGMSIALAALSGQFIAAANAAHIPMEVLHRVAAMASGGMDTLPHNGAVITLLAVTGLTHRQSYKDIFAITCLKTVAVFVVIGVYYLTGIV
;
A
#
# COMPACT_ATOMS: atom_id res chain seq x y z
N MET A 1 -15.42 -19.00 25.81
CA MET A 1 -14.58 -19.92 25.02
C MET A 1 -14.40 -19.39 23.58
N SER A 2 -15.46 -19.13 22.84
CA SER A 2 -15.38 -18.66 21.43
C SER A 2 -14.54 -17.37 21.22
N PHE A 3 -14.65 -16.39 22.11
CA PHE A 3 -13.81 -15.18 22.09
C PHE A 3 -12.32 -15.48 22.20
N ILE A 4 -11.94 -16.38 23.10
CA ILE A 4 -10.53 -16.79 23.29
C ILE A 4 -10.02 -17.50 22.01
N ILE A 5 -10.83 -18.35 21.39
CA ILE A 5 -10.47 -19.04 20.13
C ILE A 5 -10.25 -18.02 19.01
N THR A 6 -11.14 -17.02 18.89
CA THR A 6 -10.99 -15.94 17.89
C THR A 6 -9.71 -15.13 18.09
N LEU A 7 -9.42 -14.73 19.34
CA LEU A 7 -8.17 -14.04 19.67
C LEU A 7 -6.94 -14.92 19.44
N ALA A 8 -7.01 -16.20 19.77
CA ALA A 8 -5.92 -17.15 19.54
C ALA A 8 -5.63 -17.32 18.04
N ALA A 9 -6.66 -17.35 17.17
CA ALA A 9 -6.47 -17.41 15.73
C ALA A 9 -5.79 -16.16 15.18
N LEU A 10 -6.17 -14.97 15.63
CA LEU A 10 -5.52 -13.70 15.30
C LEU A 10 -4.06 -13.68 15.79
N ALA A 11 -3.84 -14.08 17.04
CA ALA A 11 -2.49 -14.15 17.63
C ALA A 11 -1.61 -15.19 16.91
N PHE A 12 -2.18 -16.32 16.49
CA PHE A 12 -1.46 -17.33 15.70
C PHE A 12 -1.05 -16.81 14.33
N LEU A 13 -1.95 -16.10 13.61
CA LEU A 13 -1.62 -15.49 12.33
C LEU A 13 -0.50 -14.44 12.49
N MET A 14 -0.59 -13.60 13.53
CA MET A 14 0.45 -12.63 13.87
C MET A 14 1.79 -13.32 14.17
N PHE A 15 1.79 -14.38 14.96
CA PHE A 15 3.00 -15.16 15.28
C PHE A 15 3.65 -15.74 14.03
N VAL A 16 2.85 -16.31 13.13
CA VAL A 16 3.32 -16.90 11.88
C VAL A 16 3.92 -15.82 10.97
N ALA A 17 3.25 -14.68 10.80
CA ALA A 17 3.75 -13.55 10.04
C ALA A 17 5.06 -13.00 10.63
N TYR A 18 5.13 -12.84 11.96
CA TYR A 18 6.34 -12.42 12.67
C TYR A 18 7.53 -13.39 12.48
N ARG A 19 7.25 -14.68 12.34
CA ARG A 19 8.27 -15.72 12.08
C ARG A 19 8.67 -15.78 10.59
N GLY A 20 8.05 -14.99 9.73
CA GLY A 20 8.33 -14.95 8.28
C GLY A 20 7.77 -16.15 7.50
N TYR A 21 6.81 -16.88 8.06
CA TYR A 21 6.14 -17.97 7.34
C TYR A 21 5.12 -17.41 6.33
N SER A 22 4.76 -18.24 5.34
CA SER A 22 3.82 -17.87 4.29
C SER A 22 2.40 -17.65 4.84
N VAL A 23 1.88 -16.44 4.70
CA VAL A 23 0.49 -16.11 5.05
C VAL A 23 -0.50 -16.87 4.17
N ILE A 24 -0.17 -17.13 2.91
CA ILE A 24 -1.01 -17.93 2.00
C ILE A 24 -1.30 -19.31 2.60
N MET A 25 -0.30 -19.92 3.21
CA MET A 25 -0.44 -21.24 3.83
C MET A 25 -1.14 -21.17 5.20
N PHE A 26 -0.79 -20.18 6.02
CA PHE A 26 -1.18 -20.20 7.43
C PHE A 26 -2.46 -19.43 7.75
N ALA A 27 -2.91 -18.51 6.89
CA ALA A 27 -4.21 -17.86 7.07
C ALA A 27 -5.38 -18.86 7.01
N PRO A 28 -5.47 -19.76 6.00
CA PRO A 28 -6.48 -20.82 6.03
C PRO A 28 -6.31 -21.76 7.25
N VAL A 29 -5.07 -22.13 7.61
CA VAL A 29 -4.84 -22.98 8.78
C VAL A 29 -5.35 -22.33 10.07
N ALA A 30 -5.06 -21.05 10.29
CA ALA A 30 -5.53 -20.30 11.44
C ALA A 30 -7.06 -20.21 11.51
N ALA A 31 -7.70 -19.90 10.37
CA ALA A 31 -9.15 -19.83 10.26
C ALA A 31 -9.81 -21.17 10.56
N LEU A 32 -9.31 -22.24 9.93
CA LEU A 32 -9.92 -23.57 10.05
C LEU A 32 -9.65 -24.24 11.41
N LEU A 33 -8.52 -23.94 12.06
CA LEU A 33 -8.30 -24.35 13.45
C LEU A 33 -9.31 -23.70 14.40
N ALA A 34 -9.62 -22.42 14.19
CA ALA A 34 -10.67 -21.74 14.98
C ALA A 34 -12.04 -22.38 14.76
N VAL A 35 -12.38 -22.71 13.52
CA VAL A 35 -13.64 -23.41 13.19
C VAL A 35 -13.64 -24.82 13.80
N LEU A 36 -12.56 -25.58 13.66
CA LEU A 36 -12.42 -26.93 14.21
C LEU A 36 -12.65 -26.98 15.72
N LEU A 37 -12.15 -25.99 16.45
CA LEU A 37 -12.31 -25.88 17.91
C LEU A 37 -13.74 -25.50 18.34
N MET A 38 -14.55 -24.97 17.43
CA MET A 38 -15.94 -24.55 17.69
C MET A 38 -16.95 -25.57 17.16
N ASP A 39 -16.80 -25.99 15.91
CA ASP A 39 -17.63 -26.94 15.22
C ASP A 39 -16.81 -27.73 14.19
N PRO A 40 -16.33 -28.93 14.56
CA PRO A 40 -15.56 -29.78 13.66
C PRO A 40 -16.28 -30.14 12.35
N SER A 41 -17.61 -30.20 12.35
CA SER A 41 -18.39 -30.55 11.16
C SER A 41 -18.42 -29.42 10.12
N ALA A 42 -18.20 -28.18 10.54
CA ALA A 42 -18.24 -27.01 9.67
C ALA A 42 -16.90 -26.76 8.94
N VAL A 43 -15.80 -27.45 9.26
CA VAL A 43 -14.46 -27.15 8.72
C VAL A 43 -14.43 -27.14 7.19
N LEU A 44 -14.84 -28.21 6.54
CA LEU A 44 -14.82 -28.31 5.08
C LEU A 44 -15.83 -27.35 4.39
N PRO A 45 -17.09 -27.25 4.84
CA PRO A 45 -18.03 -26.27 4.30
C PRO A 45 -17.53 -24.82 4.45
N VAL A 46 -16.95 -24.45 5.58
CA VAL A 46 -16.40 -23.09 5.79
C VAL A 46 -15.18 -22.84 4.91
N TYR A 47 -14.33 -23.85 4.71
CA TYR A 47 -13.19 -23.72 3.81
C TYR A 47 -13.62 -23.45 2.37
N THR A 48 -14.45 -24.33 1.82
CA THR A 48 -14.82 -24.29 0.40
C THR A 48 -15.83 -23.18 0.09
N GLY A 49 -16.81 -22.94 0.98
CA GLY A 49 -17.83 -21.92 0.81
C GLY A 49 -17.37 -20.53 1.25
N LEU A 50 -17.02 -20.34 2.52
CA LEU A 50 -16.77 -18.99 3.04
C LEU A 50 -15.36 -18.49 2.78
N PHE A 51 -14.32 -19.28 3.16
CA PHE A 51 -12.92 -18.86 3.01
C PHE A 51 -12.57 -18.65 1.54
N MET A 52 -12.84 -19.66 0.70
CA MET A 52 -12.51 -19.61 -0.74
C MET A 52 -13.35 -18.58 -1.48
N ASP A 53 -14.64 -18.44 -1.16
CA ASP A 53 -15.48 -17.41 -1.79
C ASP A 53 -14.91 -16.00 -1.56
N LYS A 54 -14.54 -15.69 -0.32
CA LYS A 54 -13.91 -14.40 0.00
C LYS A 54 -12.56 -14.23 -0.72
N MET A 55 -11.71 -15.25 -0.66
CA MET A 55 -10.40 -15.25 -1.33
C MET A 55 -10.53 -15.02 -2.84
N VAL A 56 -11.45 -15.73 -3.51
CA VAL A 56 -11.69 -15.61 -4.96
C VAL A 56 -12.25 -14.23 -5.31
N VAL A 57 -13.18 -13.69 -4.52
CA VAL A 57 -13.71 -12.33 -4.72
C VAL A 57 -12.59 -11.31 -4.69
N PHE A 58 -11.63 -11.40 -3.74
CA PHE A 58 -10.48 -10.52 -3.69
C PHE A 58 -9.60 -10.64 -4.95
N VAL A 59 -9.26 -11.86 -5.34
CA VAL A 59 -8.47 -12.12 -6.55
C VAL A 59 -9.16 -11.54 -7.79
N LYS A 60 -10.45 -11.79 -7.94
CA LYS A 60 -11.26 -11.29 -9.07
C LYS A 60 -11.20 -9.76 -9.19
N LEU A 61 -11.29 -9.06 -8.06
CA LEU A 61 -11.33 -7.60 -8.05
C LEU A 61 -9.95 -6.96 -8.24
N TYR A 62 -8.92 -7.49 -7.59
CA TYR A 62 -7.68 -6.75 -7.43
C TYR A 62 -6.45 -7.36 -8.12
N PHE A 63 -6.49 -8.66 -8.49
CA PHE A 63 -5.34 -9.28 -9.16
C PHE A 63 -4.89 -8.56 -10.42
N PRO A 64 -5.77 -8.07 -11.32
CA PRO A 64 -5.34 -7.30 -12.48
C PRO A 64 -4.54 -6.04 -12.12
N ILE A 65 -4.95 -5.33 -11.04
CA ILE A 65 -4.22 -4.15 -10.56
C ILE A 65 -2.83 -4.53 -10.04
N PHE A 66 -2.72 -5.60 -9.23
CA PHE A 66 -1.43 -6.11 -8.76
C PHE A 66 -0.52 -6.48 -9.93
N LEU A 67 -1.06 -7.15 -10.93
CA LEU A 67 -0.34 -7.59 -12.12
C LEU A 67 0.15 -6.40 -12.95
N LEU A 68 -0.75 -5.49 -13.32
CA LEU A 68 -0.41 -4.31 -14.13
C LEU A 68 0.56 -3.38 -13.39
N GLY A 69 0.36 -3.16 -12.09
CA GLY A 69 1.27 -2.36 -11.26
C GLY A 69 2.67 -2.97 -11.18
N ALA A 70 2.78 -4.30 -11.01
CA ALA A 70 4.06 -4.99 -10.99
C ALA A 70 4.78 -4.95 -12.36
N ILE A 71 4.04 -5.16 -13.45
CA ILE A 71 4.58 -5.05 -14.82
C ILE A 71 5.02 -3.61 -15.08
N PHE A 72 4.19 -2.60 -14.75
CA PHE A 72 4.52 -1.19 -14.92
C PHE A 72 5.81 -0.82 -14.18
N GLY A 73 5.92 -1.17 -12.90
CA GLY A 73 7.14 -0.96 -12.13
C GLY A 73 8.36 -1.64 -12.75
N LYS A 74 8.19 -2.88 -13.26
CA LYS A 74 9.29 -3.63 -13.87
C LYS A 74 9.75 -3.04 -15.21
N VAL A 75 8.85 -2.60 -16.06
CA VAL A 75 9.25 -1.97 -17.32
C VAL A 75 9.87 -0.59 -17.11
N ILE A 76 9.44 0.18 -16.10
CA ILE A 76 10.09 1.42 -15.65
C ILE A 76 11.53 1.14 -15.17
N GLU A 77 11.76 0.04 -14.46
CA GLU A 77 13.10 -0.37 -14.03
C GLU A 77 13.98 -0.80 -15.22
N LEU A 78 13.47 -1.69 -16.07
CA LEU A 78 14.22 -2.25 -17.20
C LEU A 78 14.58 -1.20 -18.27
N SER A 79 13.70 -0.20 -18.48
CA SER A 79 13.94 0.91 -19.41
C SER A 79 15.01 1.89 -18.91
N GLY A 80 15.38 1.83 -17.62
CA GLY A 80 16.26 2.81 -16.97
C GLY A 80 15.56 4.12 -16.58
N PHE A 81 14.24 4.23 -16.77
CA PHE A 81 13.49 5.45 -16.48
C PHE A 81 13.55 5.81 -14.99
N SER A 82 13.43 4.83 -14.09
CA SER A 82 13.57 5.06 -12.66
C SER A 82 14.91 5.70 -12.29
N LYS A 83 16.01 5.21 -12.88
CA LYS A 83 17.35 5.75 -12.66
C LYS A 83 17.46 7.22 -13.12
N SER A 84 16.90 7.52 -14.30
CA SER A 84 16.91 8.88 -14.86
C SER A 84 16.09 9.85 -13.99
N ILE A 85 14.90 9.44 -13.53
CA ILE A 85 14.06 10.21 -12.62
C ILE A 85 14.81 10.53 -11.33
N VAL A 86 15.42 9.51 -10.70
CA VAL A 86 16.14 9.67 -9.44
C VAL A 86 17.32 10.65 -9.60
N ALA A 87 18.16 10.45 -10.61
CA ALA A 87 19.31 11.29 -10.88
C ALA A 87 18.91 12.76 -11.12
N THR A 88 17.81 12.97 -11.87
CA THR A 88 17.32 14.31 -12.19
C THR A 88 16.81 15.05 -10.95
N VAL A 89 15.99 14.40 -10.12
CA VAL A 89 15.45 15.02 -8.91
C VAL A 89 16.57 15.37 -7.93
N ILE A 90 17.54 14.47 -7.75
CA ILE A 90 18.70 14.74 -6.89
C ILE A 90 19.55 15.88 -7.45
N GLY A 91 19.79 15.91 -8.76
CA GLY A 91 20.52 17.00 -9.41
C GLY A 91 19.84 18.36 -9.29
N LEU A 92 18.50 18.42 -9.32
CA LEU A 92 17.72 19.65 -9.17
C LEU A 92 17.70 20.18 -7.73
N ILE A 93 17.63 19.31 -6.74
CA ILE A 93 17.48 19.69 -5.32
C ILE A 93 18.85 19.92 -4.66
N GLY A 94 19.86 19.20 -5.15
CA GLY A 94 21.23 19.23 -4.64
C GLY A 94 21.50 18.24 -3.51
N ASN A 95 22.77 17.83 -3.40
CA ASN A 95 23.23 16.83 -2.44
C ASN A 95 23.16 17.31 -0.98
N GLU A 96 23.18 18.61 -0.74
CA GLU A 96 23.04 19.19 0.61
C GLU A 96 21.67 18.86 1.24
N LYS A 97 20.66 18.61 0.42
CA LYS A 97 19.30 18.24 0.83
C LYS A 97 18.98 16.78 0.54
N ALA A 98 19.98 15.90 0.62
CA ALA A 98 19.88 14.49 0.24
C ALA A 98 18.62 13.78 0.76
N MET A 99 18.28 13.99 2.05
CA MET A 99 17.10 13.34 2.64
C MET A 99 15.80 13.77 1.96
N ILE A 100 15.62 15.09 1.72
CA ILE A 100 14.42 15.61 1.03
C ILE A 100 14.39 15.11 -0.40
N SER A 101 15.54 15.09 -1.11
CA SER A 101 15.63 14.59 -2.47
C SER A 101 15.18 13.13 -2.58
N ILE A 102 15.66 12.28 -1.67
CA ILE A 102 15.30 10.86 -1.62
C ILE A 102 13.83 10.66 -1.30
N VAL A 103 13.27 11.40 -0.34
CA VAL A 103 11.83 11.34 -0.02
C VAL A 103 11.00 11.73 -1.25
N LEU A 104 11.33 12.83 -1.92
CA LEU A 104 10.57 13.31 -3.08
C LEU A 104 10.67 12.37 -4.29
N VAL A 105 11.85 11.77 -4.52
CA VAL A 105 11.99 10.73 -5.55
C VAL A 105 11.14 9.52 -5.25
N ALA A 106 11.22 9.00 -4.02
CA ALA A 106 10.43 7.87 -3.60
C ALA A 106 8.93 8.17 -3.71
N ASN A 107 8.50 9.38 -3.33
CA ASN A 107 7.12 9.85 -3.52
C ASN A 107 6.69 9.83 -4.99
N LEU A 108 7.51 10.41 -5.86
CA LEU A 108 7.17 10.54 -7.28
C LEU A 108 6.99 9.16 -7.92
N LEU A 109 7.91 8.24 -7.66
CA LEU A 109 7.83 6.88 -8.18
C LEU A 109 6.61 6.13 -7.61
N THR A 110 6.41 6.18 -6.29
CA THR A 110 5.29 5.49 -5.63
C THR A 110 3.94 6.07 -6.07
N TYR A 111 3.79 7.39 -6.11
CA TYR A 111 2.58 8.03 -6.59
C TYR A 111 2.32 7.76 -8.07
N GLY A 112 3.38 7.63 -8.86
CA GLY A 112 3.29 7.22 -10.26
C GLY A 112 2.90 5.75 -10.49
N GLY A 113 2.67 4.96 -9.44
CA GLY A 113 2.23 3.56 -9.55
C GLY A 113 3.36 2.53 -9.51
N VAL A 114 4.60 2.96 -9.29
CA VAL A 114 5.71 2.03 -9.13
C VAL A 114 5.61 1.31 -7.77
N SER A 115 5.71 -0.02 -7.78
CA SER A 115 5.67 -0.83 -6.56
C SER A 115 6.76 -0.40 -5.58
N LEU A 116 6.43 -0.33 -4.30
CA LEU A 116 7.35 0.03 -3.22
C LEU A 116 8.65 -0.81 -3.23
N PHE A 117 8.58 -2.08 -3.59
CA PHE A 117 9.76 -2.93 -3.71
C PHE A 117 10.72 -2.43 -4.81
N VAL A 118 10.18 -2.10 -5.98
CA VAL A 118 10.96 -1.54 -7.09
C VAL A 118 11.54 -0.17 -6.70
N VAL A 119 10.77 0.66 -6.00
CA VAL A 119 11.25 1.96 -5.49
C VAL A 119 12.46 1.79 -4.57
N VAL A 120 12.43 0.82 -3.65
CA VAL A 120 13.56 0.54 -2.75
C VAL A 120 14.84 0.24 -3.54
N PHE A 121 14.78 -0.68 -4.52
CA PHE A 121 15.94 -1.04 -5.34
C PHE A 121 16.41 0.11 -6.24
N ALA A 122 15.47 0.90 -6.79
CA ALA A 122 15.81 2.01 -7.68
C ALA A 122 16.43 3.20 -6.94
N VAL A 123 15.96 3.48 -5.72
CA VAL A 123 16.36 4.67 -4.95
C VAL A 123 17.61 4.42 -4.11
N TYR A 124 17.79 3.20 -3.59
CA TYR A 124 18.89 2.90 -2.66
C TYR A 124 20.28 3.26 -3.18
N PRO A 125 20.71 2.95 -4.42
CA PRO A 125 22.03 3.31 -4.91
C PRO A 125 22.31 4.82 -4.86
N PHE A 126 21.31 5.61 -5.22
CA PHE A 126 21.41 7.07 -5.19
C PHE A 126 21.35 7.61 -3.75
N ALA A 127 20.52 7.00 -2.88
CA ALA A 127 20.46 7.35 -1.48
C ALA A 127 21.81 7.11 -0.78
N ALA A 128 22.45 5.98 -1.03
CA ALA A 128 23.75 5.63 -0.48
C ALA A 128 24.81 6.65 -0.92
N GLU A 129 24.84 7.03 -2.20
CA GLU A 129 25.80 8.00 -2.73
C GLU A 129 25.55 9.41 -2.14
N ALA A 130 24.31 9.88 -2.15
CA ALA A 130 23.97 11.21 -1.61
C ALA A 130 24.25 11.29 -0.10
N PHE A 131 23.96 10.23 0.65
CA PHE A 131 24.25 10.19 2.10
C PHE A 131 25.75 10.12 2.38
N ARG A 132 26.52 9.41 1.55
CA ARG A 132 28.00 9.37 1.65
C ARG A 132 28.60 10.74 1.41
N GLN A 133 28.18 11.43 0.34
CA GLN A 133 28.65 12.78 0.01
C GLN A 133 28.27 13.81 1.09
N GLY A 134 27.06 13.72 1.64
CA GLY A 134 26.58 14.56 2.73
C GLY A 134 27.08 14.16 4.12
N ASN A 135 27.92 13.12 4.22
CA ASN A 135 28.35 12.50 5.48
C ASN A 135 27.19 12.26 6.47
N ILE A 136 26.06 11.77 5.94
CA ILE A 136 24.84 11.44 6.69
C ILE A 136 24.89 9.96 7.09
N PRO A 137 24.55 9.60 8.34
CA PRO A 137 24.58 8.20 8.78
C PRO A 137 23.73 7.27 7.89
N LYS A 138 24.35 6.20 7.37
CA LYS A 138 23.70 5.22 6.49
C LYS A 138 22.42 4.65 7.10
N ARG A 139 22.37 4.48 8.42
CA ARG A 139 21.21 3.94 9.14
C ARG A 139 19.93 4.76 8.99
N LEU A 140 20.00 6.02 8.54
CA LEU A 140 18.83 6.85 8.28
C LEU A 140 18.23 6.65 6.88
N ILE A 141 18.93 5.97 5.97
CA ILE A 141 18.41 5.68 4.61
C ILE A 141 17.08 4.93 4.65
N PRO A 142 16.92 3.82 5.42
CA PRO A 142 15.64 3.11 5.44
C PRO A 142 14.47 3.96 5.92
N GLY A 143 14.64 4.75 6.98
CA GLY A 143 13.61 5.68 7.45
C GLY A 143 13.26 6.75 6.39
N THR A 144 14.25 7.23 5.65
CA THR A 144 14.06 8.21 4.57
C THR A 144 13.28 7.63 3.39
N ILE A 145 13.63 6.42 2.94
CA ILE A 145 12.88 5.71 1.88
C ILE A 145 11.47 5.38 2.37
N ALA A 146 11.32 4.92 3.62
CA ALA A 146 10.01 4.60 4.20
C ALA A 146 9.09 5.82 4.26
N LEU A 147 9.60 7.01 4.60
CA LEU A 147 8.81 8.24 4.56
C LEU A 147 8.33 8.56 3.15
N GLY A 148 9.12 8.30 2.12
CA GLY A 148 8.76 8.58 0.73
C GLY A 148 7.84 7.52 0.10
N ALA A 149 8.11 6.24 0.33
CA ALA A 149 7.48 5.15 -0.41
C ALA A 149 6.49 4.30 0.40
N PHE A 150 6.56 4.31 1.76
CA PHE A 150 5.76 3.43 2.62
C PHE A 150 4.75 4.22 3.47
N SER A 151 4.43 5.45 3.10
CA SER A 151 3.59 6.33 3.89
C SER A 151 2.52 7.02 3.04
N TYR A 152 2.29 8.28 3.25
CA TYR A 152 1.23 9.10 2.68
C TYR A 152 1.06 9.01 1.15
N THR A 153 2.09 8.63 0.42
CA THR A 153 2.00 8.40 -1.03
C THR A 153 1.17 7.18 -1.41
N MET A 154 1.01 6.23 -0.49
CA MET A 154 0.24 5.01 -0.73
C MET A 154 -1.22 5.13 -0.29
N ASP A 155 -1.49 5.90 0.76
CA ASP A 155 -2.76 5.85 1.49
C ASP A 155 -3.44 7.21 1.67
N SER A 156 -2.69 8.32 1.61
CA SER A 156 -3.23 9.64 1.91
C SER A 156 -3.48 10.48 0.67
N LEU A 157 -2.53 10.50 -0.29
CA LEU A 157 -2.65 11.35 -1.48
C LEU A 157 -3.82 10.91 -2.39
N PRO A 158 -4.70 11.85 -2.78
CA PRO A 158 -5.79 11.54 -3.69
C PRO A 158 -5.25 11.11 -5.06
N GLY A 159 -5.91 10.14 -5.68
CA GLY A 159 -5.54 9.63 -7.00
C GLY A 159 -4.36 8.67 -7.03
N THR A 160 -3.73 8.37 -5.89
CA THR A 160 -2.66 7.36 -5.85
C THR A 160 -3.19 6.00 -6.33
N PRO A 161 -2.47 5.33 -7.26
CA PRO A 161 -2.88 4.03 -7.78
C PRO A 161 -2.51 2.86 -6.85
N GLN A 162 -2.06 3.15 -5.65
CA GLN A 162 -1.67 2.13 -4.69
C GLN A 162 -2.88 1.41 -4.10
N ILE A 163 -2.73 0.13 -3.85
CA ILE A 163 -3.83 -0.77 -3.46
C ILE A 163 -4.54 -0.32 -2.17
N GLN A 164 -3.85 0.36 -1.26
CA GLN A 164 -4.41 0.91 -0.03
C GLN A 164 -5.46 1.98 -0.29
N ASN A 165 -5.33 2.73 -1.38
CA ASN A 165 -6.32 3.73 -1.82
C ASN A 165 -7.40 3.13 -2.74
N ILE A 166 -7.24 1.90 -3.22
CA ILE A 166 -8.18 1.27 -4.16
C ILE A 166 -9.13 0.31 -3.44
N ILE A 167 -8.67 -0.46 -2.45
CA ILE A 167 -9.53 -1.41 -1.72
C ILE A 167 -10.79 -0.73 -1.17
N PRO A 168 -10.74 0.45 -0.50
CA PRO A 168 -11.95 1.07 0.05
C PRO A 168 -13.00 1.46 -0.99
N THR A 169 -12.61 1.66 -2.27
CA THR A 169 -13.54 2.09 -3.33
C THR A 169 -14.72 1.13 -3.51
N THR A 170 -14.46 -0.18 -3.41
CA THR A 170 -15.48 -1.22 -3.60
C THR A 170 -16.42 -1.36 -2.41
N PHE A 171 -15.97 -1.01 -1.21
CA PHE A 171 -16.78 -1.09 0.02
C PHE A 171 -17.64 0.15 0.22
N PHE A 172 -17.08 1.33 -0.07
CA PHE A 172 -17.74 2.62 0.17
C PHE A 172 -18.33 3.24 -1.09
N HIS A 173 -18.22 2.56 -2.25
CA HIS A 173 -18.68 3.03 -3.56
C HIS A 173 -18.15 4.42 -3.92
N THR A 174 -16.87 4.63 -3.67
CA THR A 174 -16.10 5.85 -3.92
C THR A 174 -15.09 5.65 -5.04
N ASN A 175 -14.16 6.57 -5.19
CA ASN A 175 -13.07 6.45 -6.16
C ASN A 175 -11.72 6.84 -5.54
N ALA A 176 -10.64 6.68 -6.29
CA ALA A 176 -9.28 6.96 -5.81
C ALA A 176 -9.06 8.42 -5.34
N TYR A 177 -9.95 9.34 -5.66
CA TYR A 177 -9.88 10.76 -5.28
C TYR A 177 -10.75 11.10 -4.07
N ALA A 178 -11.32 10.13 -3.37
CA ALA A 178 -12.17 10.34 -2.21
C ALA A 178 -11.51 11.23 -1.15
N ALA A 179 -12.27 12.17 -0.60
CA ALA A 179 -11.85 13.15 0.40
C ALA A 179 -10.48 13.78 0.10
N PRO A 180 -10.33 14.51 -1.02
CA PRO A 180 -9.02 14.94 -1.51
C PRO A 180 -8.32 15.93 -0.59
N TRP A 181 -9.05 16.82 0.04
CA TRP A 181 -8.46 17.82 0.94
C TRP A 181 -7.98 17.19 2.24
N LEU A 182 -8.76 16.29 2.82
CA LEU A 182 -8.34 15.53 4.00
C LEU A 182 -7.09 14.70 3.70
N GLY A 183 -7.05 14.06 2.53
CA GLY A 183 -5.88 13.31 2.09
C GLY A 183 -4.64 14.19 1.94
N CYS A 184 -4.77 15.37 1.32
CA CYS A 184 -3.66 16.32 1.18
C CYS A 184 -3.18 16.85 2.55
N ILE A 185 -4.09 17.15 3.47
CA ILE A 185 -3.75 17.62 4.82
C ILE A 185 -2.99 16.52 5.58
N GLY A 186 -3.47 15.27 5.54
CA GLY A 186 -2.78 14.13 6.14
C GLY A 186 -1.40 13.89 5.54
N ALA A 187 -1.29 13.94 4.21
CA ALA A 187 -0.02 13.81 3.51
C ALA A 187 0.97 14.92 3.89
N LEU A 188 0.52 16.16 3.93
CA LEU A 188 1.34 17.30 4.35
C LEU A 188 1.83 17.16 5.79
N PHE A 189 0.94 16.73 6.70
CA PHE A 189 1.31 16.49 8.09
C PHE A 189 2.42 15.43 8.19
N ILE A 190 2.23 14.27 7.54
CA ILE A 190 3.23 13.19 7.57
C ILE A 190 4.55 13.65 6.93
N PHE A 191 4.50 14.34 5.80
CA PHE A 191 5.69 14.84 5.11
C PHE A 191 6.48 15.83 6.00
N VAL A 192 5.82 16.87 6.50
CA VAL A 192 6.47 17.91 7.28
C VAL A 192 7.04 17.36 8.59
N CYS A 193 6.23 16.61 9.35
CA CYS A 193 6.67 16.01 10.61
C CYS A 193 7.75 14.94 10.38
N GLY A 194 7.64 14.15 9.31
CA GLY A 194 8.62 13.13 8.95
C GLY A 194 9.97 13.74 8.56
N ILE A 195 9.98 14.77 7.70
CA ILE A 195 11.21 15.52 7.34
C ILE A 195 11.81 16.21 8.55
N ALA A 196 11.00 16.85 9.39
CA ALA A 196 11.47 17.48 10.62
C ALA A 196 12.13 16.45 11.56
N TYR A 197 11.48 15.30 11.79
CA TYR A 197 12.03 14.21 12.58
C TYR A 197 13.35 13.69 12.01
N LEU A 198 13.40 13.34 10.74
CA LEU A 198 14.61 12.80 10.11
C LEU A 198 15.75 13.83 10.11
N THR A 199 15.45 15.11 9.86
CA THR A 199 16.44 16.20 9.93
C THR A 199 16.99 16.37 11.35
N TRP A 200 16.11 16.28 12.35
CA TRP A 200 16.55 16.30 13.75
C TRP A 200 17.44 15.10 14.06
N ARG A 201 17.10 13.90 13.59
CA ARG A 201 17.93 12.69 13.77
C ARG A 201 19.30 12.83 13.11
N MET A 202 19.34 13.37 11.89
CA MET A 202 20.60 13.65 11.18
C MET A 202 21.48 14.62 11.96
N ARG A 203 20.92 15.78 12.37
CA ARG A 203 21.67 16.79 13.12
C ARG A 203 22.17 16.26 14.46
N SER A 204 21.33 15.50 15.17
CA SER A 204 21.71 14.88 16.44
C SER A 204 22.86 13.87 16.28
N ALA A 205 22.84 13.09 15.21
CA ALA A 205 23.90 12.14 14.90
C ALA A 205 25.21 12.86 14.52
N GLN A 206 25.13 13.88 13.68
CA GLN A 206 26.29 14.68 13.29
C GLN A 206 26.91 15.40 14.49
N ALA A 207 26.09 15.93 15.41
CA ALA A 207 26.56 16.54 16.66
C ALA A 207 27.28 15.54 17.58
N ALA A 208 26.91 14.26 17.50
CA ALA A 208 27.59 13.18 18.20
C ALA A 208 28.82 12.62 17.44
N GLY A 209 29.22 13.25 16.33
CA GLY A 209 30.35 12.81 15.50
C GLY A 209 30.05 11.58 14.61
N GLU A 210 28.79 11.18 14.47
CA GLU A 210 28.39 10.08 13.61
C GLU A 210 28.22 10.56 12.17
N GLY A 211 29.05 10.03 11.26
CA GLY A 211 28.94 10.22 9.81
C GLY A 211 28.34 9.01 9.11
N TYR A 212 28.58 8.91 7.79
CA TYR A 212 28.09 7.78 6.98
C TYR A 212 28.57 6.44 7.51
N GLY A 213 29.77 6.39 8.03
CA GLY A 213 30.41 5.19 8.56
C GLY A 213 31.22 4.43 7.49
N THR A 214 31.92 3.39 7.95
CA THR A 214 32.76 2.51 7.11
C THR A 214 32.45 1.05 7.39
N GLY A 215 32.89 0.14 6.50
CA GLY A 215 32.70 -1.31 6.69
C GLY A 215 31.25 -1.79 6.47
N HIS A 216 30.45 -1.06 5.74
CA HIS A 216 29.10 -1.47 5.39
C HIS A 216 29.10 -2.64 4.39
N THR A 217 28.19 -3.57 4.61
CA THR A 217 27.86 -4.61 3.64
C THR A 217 26.90 -4.05 2.58
N GLN A 218 26.89 -4.60 1.38
CA GLN A 218 25.97 -4.24 0.29
C GLN A 218 26.02 -2.74 -0.11
N GLU A 219 27.25 -2.22 -0.25
CA GLU A 219 27.43 -0.92 -0.87
C GLU A 219 27.16 -1.02 -2.37
N PRO A 220 26.26 -0.18 -2.93
CA PRO A 220 25.99 -0.17 -4.34
C PRO A 220 27.16 0.41 -5.13
N GLU A 221 27.34 -0.06 -6.38
CA GLU A 221 28.26 0.56 -7.32
C GLU A 221 27.85 2.02 -7.61
N PRO A 222 28.80 2.92 -7.82
CA PRO A 222 28.51 4.30 -8.21
C PRO A 222 27.64 4.35 -9.47
N VAL A 223 26.65 5.22 -9.46
CA VAL A 223 25.74 5.36 -10.60
C VAL A 223 26.46 6.06 -11.74
N SER A 224 26.60 5.37 -12.88
CA SER A 224 27.19 5.94 -14.09
C SER A 224 26.20 6.90 -14.77
N GLU A 225 26.55 8.19 -14.89
CA GLU A 225 25.73 9.20 -15.58
C GLU A 225 25.67 9.01 -17.09
N ARG A 226 26.59 8.24 -17.69
CA ARG A 226 26.77 8.13 -19.16
C ARG A 226 25.63 7.41 -19.91
N ALA A 227 24.64 6.84 -19.22
CA ALA A 227 23.57 6.04 -19.82
C ALA A 227 22.16 6.44 -19.37
N LEU A 228 21.96 7.68 -18.90
CA LEU A 228 20.65 8.12 -18.45
C LEU A 228 19.75 8.50 -19.63
N VAL A 229 18.49 8.07 -19.57
CA VAL A 229 17.44 8.44 -20.53
C VAL A 229 17.06 9.90 -20.30
N ASN A 230 16.52 10.57 -21.33
CA ASN A 230 15.98 11.92 -21.16
C ASN A 230 14.93 11.95 -20.02
N PRO A 231 15.08 12.82 -19.00
CA PRO A 231 14.19 12.85 -17.85
C PRO A 231 12.72 13.11 -18.18
N VAL A 232 12.47 13.94 -19.20
CA VAL A 232 11.08 14.25 -19.63
C VAL A 232 10.41 12.98 -20.17
N ILE A 233 11.15 12.19 -20.96
CA ILE A 233 10.67 10.90 -21.47
C ILE A 233 10.46 9.91 -20.31
N ALA A 234 11.38 9.89 -19.35
CA ALA A 234 11.30 9.01 -18.20
C ALA A 234 10.10 9.31 -17.29
N LEU A 235 9.71 10.58 -17.14
CA LEU A 235 8.55 11.03 -16.36
C LEU A 235 7.21 10.82 -17.09
N LEU A 236 7.22 10.77 -18.41
CA LEU A 236 6.00 10.72 -19.22
C LEU A 236 5.05 9.57 -18.81
N PRO A 237 5.48 8.33 -18.60
CA PRO A 237 4.58 7.25 -18.20
C PRO A 237 3.87 7.52 -16.86
N LEU A 238 4.55 8.13 -15.89
CA LEU A 238 3.97 8.46 -14.59
C LEU A 238 2.86 9.52 -14.76
N VAL A 239 3.12 10.54 -15.58
CA VAL A 239 2.14 11.57 -15.92
C VAL A 239 0.94 10.95 -16.66
N VAL A 240 1.19 10.06 -17.62
CA VAL A 240 0.13 9.35 -18.36
C VAL A 240 -0.76 8.55 -17.40
N VAL A 241 -0.18 7.77 -16.48
CA VAL A 241 -0.97 7.03 -15.47
C VAL A 241 -1.82 7.98 -14.62
N GLY A 242 -1.22 9.05 -14.07
CA GLY A 242 -1.94 9.99 -13.22
C GLY A 242 -3.08 10.71 -13.94
N VAL A 243 -2.81 11.24 -15.16
CA VAL A 243 -3.80 11.96 -15.96
C VAL A 243 -4.92 11.02 -16.42
N LEU A 244 -4.57 9.87 -16.99
CA LEU A 244 -5.57 8.93 -17.51
C LEU A 244 -6.39 8.27 -16.39
N ASN A 245 -5.81 8.01 -15.23
CA ASN A 245 -6.58 7.54 -14.08
C ASN A 245 -7.68 8.58 -13.71
N LYS A 246 -7.35 9.89 -13.71
CA LYS A 246 -8.35 10.94 -13.46
C LYS A 246 -9.40 10.99 -14.56
N VAL A 247 -8.98 10.99 -15.81
CA VAL A 247 -9.89 11.04 -16.97
C VAL A 247 -10.84 9.84 -16.94
N PHE A 248 -10.32 8.63 -16.84
CA PHE A 248 -11.15 7.43 -16.83
C PHE A 248 -12.07 7.34 -15.60
N THR A 249 -11.65 7.83 -14.43
CA THR A 249 -12.53 7.91 -13.26
C THR A 249 -13.79 8.76 -13.53
N ILE A 250 -13.65 9.81 -14.34
CA ILE A 250 -14.79 10.67 -14.73
C ILE A 250 -15.59 10.03 -15.87
N GLU A 251 -14.91 9.46 -16.87
CA GLU A 251 -15.55 8.95 -18.09
C GLU A 251 -16.27 7.61 -17.90
N MET A 252 -15.78 6.70 -17.01
CA MET A 252 -16.39 5.37 -16.84
C MET A 252 -17.88 5.43 -16.51
N PRO A 253 -18.35 6.22 -15.53
CA PRO A 253 -19.78 6.34 -15.24
C PRO A 253 -20.58 6.96 -16.40
N LEU A 254 -19.98 7.83 -17.21
CA LEU A 254 -20.63 8.47 -18.37
C LEU A 254 -20.79 7.48 -19.52
N ILE A 255 -19.80 6.63 -19.76
CA ILE A 255 -19.81 5.63 -20.86
C ILE A 255 -20.70 4.44 -20.54
N TYR A 256 -20.60 3.90 -19.32
CA TYR A 256 -21.25 2.63 -18.93
C TYR A 256 -22.50 2.80 -18.05
N GLY A 257 -22.82 4.03 -17.59
CA GLY A 257 -23.90 4.27 -16.63
C GLY A 257 -23.63 3.70 -15.23
N ALA A 258 -24.66 3.56 -14.41
CA ALA A 258 -24.53 3.00 -13.06
C ALA A 258 -24.32 1.47 -13.06
N THR A 259 -24.99 0.80 -13.99
CA THR A 259 -24.86 -0.65 -14.25
C THR A 259 -24.77 -0.88 -15.75
N ASN A 260 -23.85 -1.72 -16.15
CA ASN A 260 -23.65 -2.10 -17.54
C ASN A 260 -24.05 -3.55 -17.75
N GLU A 261 -24.85 -3.81 -18.79
CA GLU A 261 -25.21 -5.15 -19.24
C GLU A 261 -24.63 -5.39 -20.63
N THR A 262 -23.71 -6.35 -20.71
CA THR A 262 -23.07 -6.72 -21.98
C THR A 262 -23.45 -8.15 -22.33
N SER A 263 -23.85 -8.41 -23.58
CA SER A 263 -24.08 -9.74 -24.12
C SER A 263 -23.02 -10.07 -25.16
N LEU A 264 -22.50 -11.28 -25.09
CA LEU A 264 -21.64 -11.86 -26.11
C LEU A 264 -22.38 -13.02 -26.77
N ALA A 265 -22.26 -13.14 -28.09
CA ALA A 265 -23.05 -14.15 -28.87
C ALA A 265 -22.82 -15.59 -28.42
N GLY A 266 -21.73 -15.90 -27.73
CA GLY A 266 -21.43 -17.25 -27.22
C GLY A 266 -21.83 -17.47 -25.76
N LEU A 267 -22.53 -16.52 -25.11
CA LEU A 267 -22.98 -16.65 -23.72
C LEU A 267 -24.48 -16.70 -23.61
N ASP A 268 -25.00 -17.68 -22.84
CA ASP A 268 -26.42 -17.84 -22.56
C ASP A 268 -26.98 -16.79 -21.58
N HIS A 269 -26.13 -15.99 -20.97
CA HIS A 269 -26.51 -14.97 -20.00
C HIS A 269 -25.78 -13.64 -20.25
N ARG A 270 -26.39 -12.53 -19.82
CA ARG A 270 -25.77 -11.21 -19.86
C ARG A 270 -24.77 -11.06 -18.74
N ILE A 271 -23.66 -10.39 -19.06
CA ILE A 271 -22.67 -9.98 -18.03
C ILE A 271 -23.16 -8.64 -17.46
N THR A 272 -23.54 -8.65 -16.18
CA THR A 272 -23.95 -7.44 -15.46
C THR A 272 -22.79 -6.95 -14.60
N SER A 273 -22.42 -5.67 -14.72
CA SER A 273 -21.34 -5.04 -13.98
C SER A 273 -21.81 -3.75 -13.30
N SER A 274 -21.55 -3.62 -12.01
CA SER A 274 -21.78 -2.38 -11.27
C SER A 274 -20.64 -1.41 -11.49
N VAL A 275 -20.87 -0.30 -12.16
CA VAL A 275 -19.86 0.73 -12.42
C VAL A 275 -19.52 1.48 -11.13
N ALA A 276 -20.47 1.63 -10.21
CA ALA A 276 -20.22 2.20 -8.89
C ALA A 276 -19.18 1.41 -8.08
N ALA A 277 -19.15 0.08 -8.24
CA ALA A 277 -18.19 -0.79 -7.54
C ALA A 277 -16.89 -1.01 -8.32
N LEU A 278 -16.93 -0.99 -9.66
CA LEU A 278 -15.81 -1.41 -10.51
C LEU A 278 -15.16 -0.24 -11.29
N GLY A 279 -15.83 0.90 -11.41
CA GLY A 279 -15.36 2.00 -12.25
C GLY A 279 -13.98 2.53 -11.85
N ALA A 280 -13.68 2.62 -10.56
CA ALA A 280 -12.36 3.02 -10.08
C ALA A 280 -11.27 1.99 -10.42
N ILE A 281 -11.60 0.70 -10.37
CA ILE A 281 -10.72 -0.42 -10.74
C ILE A 281 -10.41 -0.34 -12.24
N TRP A 282 -11.43 -0.26 -13.09
CA TRP A 282 -11.27 -0.16 -14.54
C TRP A 282 -10.48 1.07 -14.97
N ALA A 283 -10.75 2.23 -14.34
CA ALA A 283 -10.02 3.47 -14.62
C ALA A 283 -8.52 3.29 -14.36
N LEU A 284 -8.17 2.66 -13.24
CA LEU A 284 -6.78 2.42 -12.89
C LEU A 284 -6.11 1.37 -13.79
N GLU A 285 -6.80 0.28 -14.11
CA GLU A 285 -6.28 -0.77 -15.01
C GLU A 285 -5.94 -0.20 -16.39
N LEU A 286 -6.84 0.60 -16.97
CA LEU A 286 -6.60 1.25 -18.25
C LEU A 286 -5.47 2.28 -18.18
N ALA A 287 -5.39 3.04 -17.10
CA ALA A 287 -4.30 4.00 -16.90
C ALA A 287 -2.93 3.31 -16.79
N LEU A 288 -2.85 2.21 -16.02
CA LEU A 288 -1.62 1.42 -15.90
C LEU A 288 -1.23 0.78 -17.23
N LEU A 289 -2.20 0.26 -17.98
CA LEU A 289 -1.95 -0.30 -19.32
C LEU A 289 -1.37 0.77 -20.26
N ALA A 290 -1.97 1.97 -20.29
CA ALA A 290 -1.45 3.09 -21.07
C ALA A 290 -0.04 3.51 -20.63
N GLY A 291 0.23 3.50 -19.32
CA GLY A 291 1.57 3.74 -18.77
C GLY A 291 2.59 2.70 -19.26
N ILE A 292 2.24 1.41 -19.20
CA ILE A 292 3.09 0.32 -19.71
C ILE A 292 3.38 0.51 -21.19
N LEU A 293 2.36 0.78 -22.00
CA LEU A 293 2.52 1.02 -23.44
C LEU A 293 3.42 2.22 -23.71
N THR A 294 3.31 3.29 -22.91
CA THR A 294 4.19 4.46 -23.00
C THR A 294 5.64 4.09 -22.71
N VAL A 295 5.91 3.31 -21.65
CA VAL A 295 7.27 2.84 -21.35
C VAL A 295 7.82 1.97 -22.50
N VAL A 296 7.01 1.05 -23.01
CA VAL A 296 7.43 0.17 -24.13
C VAL A 296 7.72 1.01 -25.38
N ALA A 297 6.88 2.00 -25.70
CA ALA A 297 7.08 2.85 -26.88
C ALA A 297 8.41 3.62 -26.82
N PHE A 298 8.73 4.23 -25.69
CA PHE A 298 9.90 5.10 -25.55
C PHE A 298 11.13 4.41 -24.95
N GLY A 299 10.96 3.29 -24.23
CA GLY A 299 12.02 2.56 -23.53
C GLY A 299 12.37 1.20 -24.13
N HIS A 300 11.81 0.84 -25.31
CA HIS A 300 11.94 -0.50 -25.91
C HIS A 300 13.38 -1.02 -26.00
N ARG A 301 14.37 -0.15 -26.27
CA ARG A 301 15.79 -0.55 -26.37
C ARG A 301 16.34 -1.11 -25.06
N GLY A 302 15.93 -0.56 -23.91
CA GLY A 302 16.34 -1.06 -22.59
C GLY A 302 15.62 -2.33 -22.18
N ILE A 303 14.42 -2.54 -22.72
CA ILE A 303 13.49 -3.62 -22.32
C ILE A 303 13.71 -4.89 -23.17
N ALA A 304 13.95 -4.78 -24.49
CA ALA A 304 13.82 -5.86 -25.47
C ALA A 304 14.56 -7.16 -25.09
N GLY A 305 15.81 -7.09 -24.64
CA GLY A 305 16.59 -8.27 -24.28
C GLY A 305 16.24 -8.91 -22.92
N ARG A 306 15.47 -8.21 -22.07
CA ARG A 306 15.17 -8.64 -20.68
C ARG A 306 13.68 -8.71 -20.38
N PHE A 307 12.84 -8.42 -21.36
CA PHE A 307 11.39 -8.32 -21.19
C PHE A 307 10.78 -9.64 -20.66
N GLY A 308 11.16 -10.77 -21.27
CA GLY A 308 10.60 -12.08 -20.92
C GLY A 308 10.90 -12.50 -19.47
N GLU A 309 12.15 -12.33 -19.02
CA GLU A 309 12.52 -12.64 -17.63
C GLU A 309 11.96 -11.63 -16.64
N GLY A 310 12.03 -10.34 -17.00
CA GLY A 310 11.51 -9.28 -16.15
C GLY A 310 10.01 -9.39 -15.91
N THR A 311 9.22 -9.67 -16.95
CA THR A 311 7.77 -9.85 -16.83
C THR A 311 7.43 -11.12 -16.06
N LYS A 312 8.15 -12.24 -16.21
CA LYS A 312 7.97 -13.44 -15.39
C LYS A 312 8.17 -13.14 -13.90
N ALA A 313 9.23 -12.39 -13.56
CA ALA A 313 9.50 -11.99 -12.18
C ALA A 313 8.39 -11.07 -11.63
N ALA A 314 7.90 -10.11 -12.44
CA ALA A 314 6.79 -9.25 -12.08
C ALA A 314 5.49 -10.02 -11.83
N VAL A 315 5.17 -10.99 -12.71
CA VAL A 315 4.01 -11.88 -12.56
C VAL A 315 4.11 -12.70 -11.27
N ALA A 316 5.27 -13.32 -11.01
CA ALA A 316 5.47 -14.11 -9.79
C ALA A 316 5.31 -13.25 -8.53
N GLY A 317 5.88 -12.03 -8.51
CA GLY A 317 5.73 -11.09 -7.40
C GLY A 317 4.29 -10.61 -7.20
N SER A 318 3.57 -10.32 -8.29
CA SER A 318 2.18 -9.90 -8.22
C SER A 318 1.24 -11.01 -7.73
N LEU A 319 1.47 -12.25 -8.16
CA LEU A 319 0.74 -13.42 -7.65
C LEU A 319 0.97 -13.61 -6.16
N LEU A 320 2.21 -13.55 -5.70
CA LEU A 320 2.52 -13.68 -4.29
C LEU A 320 1.85 -12.60 -3.44
N ALA A 321 1.93 -11.34 -3.87
CA ALA A 321 1.32 -10.21 -3.18
C ALA A 321 -0.21 -10.30 -3.15
N ALA A 322 -0.84 -10.58 -4.29
CA ALA A 322 -2.29 -10.72 -4.40
C ALA A 322 -2.82 -11.89 -3.58
N MET A 323 -2.14 -13.05 -3.63
CA MET A 323 -2.55 -14.25 -2.90
C MET A 323 -2.36 -14.13 -1.40
N ASN A 324 -1.31 -13.43 -0.92
CA ASN A 324 -1.17 -13.12 0.50
C ASN A 324 -2.39 -12.33 1.00
N THR A 325 -2.72 -11.22 0.36
CA THR A 325 -3.85 -10.36 0.75
C THR A 325 -5.21 -11.08 0.56
N ALA A 326 -5.37 -11.88 -0.50
CA ALA A 326 -6.56 -12.68 -0.71
C ALA A 326 -6.77 -13.72 0.41
N SER A 327 -5.68 -14.36 0.88
CA SER A 327 -5.75 -15.30 1.99
C SER A 327 -6.11 -14.62 3.31
N GLU A 328 -5.58 -13.41 3.55
CA GLU A 328 -5.96 -12.57 4.68
C GLU A 328 -7.44 -12.15 4.60
N TYR A 329 -7.93 -11.83 3.40
CA TYR A 329 -9.35 -11.51 3.18
C TYR A 329 -10.26 -12.71 3.45
N GLY A 330 -9.86 -13.93 3.02
CA GLY A 330 -10.53 -15.18 3.34
C GLY A 330 -10.57 -15.44 4.85
N PHE A 331 -9.43 -15.29 5.52
CA PHE A 331 -9.31 -15.39 6.98
C PHE A 331 -10.26 -14.39 7.68
N GLY A 332 -10.24 -13.13 7.25
CA GLY A 332 -11.12 -12.09 7.80
C GLY A 332 -12.60 -12.46 7.68
N GLY A 333 -13.02 -13.01 6.55
CA GLY A 333 -14.40 -13.46 6.32
C GLY A 333 -14.80 -14.58 7.28
N VAL A 334 -13.91 -15.55 7.52
CA VAL A 334 -14.17 -16.64 8.49
C VAL A 334 -14.21 -16.11 9.91
N ILE A 335 -13.22 -15.32 10.33
CA ILE A 335 -13.15 -14.73 11.68
C ILE A 335 -14.40 -13.89 11.98
N ALA A 336 -14.86 -13.09 11.02
CA ALA A 336 -16.06 -12.27 11.16
C ALA A 336 -17.34 -13.10 11.37
N ALA A 337 -17.38 -14.34 10.88
CA ALA A 337 -18.50 -15.25 11.05
C ALA A 337 -18.49 -16.02 12.38
N LEU A 338 -17.36 -16.01 13.11
CA LEU A 338 -17.25 -16.73 14.38
C LEU A 338 -18.02 -16.01 15.51
N PRO A 339 -18.72 -16.75 16.40
CA PRO A 339 -19.43 -16.14 17.53
C PRO A 339 -18.54 -15.31 18.45
N GLY A 340 -17.26 -15.67 18.58
CA GLY A 340 -16.31 -14.91 19.38
C GLY A 340 -15.98 -13.52 18.83
N PHE A 341 -16.17 -13.29 17.53
CA PHE A 341 -15.98 -11.99 16.91
C PHE A 341 -17.09 -10.99 17.25
N ILE A 342 -18.29 -11.47 17.62
CA ILE A 342 -19.38 -10.61 18.09
C ILE A 342 -18.91 -9.79 19.28
N VAL A 343 -18.18 -10.40 20.22
CA VAL A 343 -17.62 -9.68 21.39
C VAL A 343 -16.62 -8.59 20.97
N VAL A 344 -15.77 -8.88 19.97
CA VAL A 344 -14.85 -7.87 19.39
C VAL A 344 -15.65 -6.76 18.74
N LYS A 345 -16.66 -7.11 17.95
CA LYS A 345 -17.55 -6.17 17.27
C LYS A 345 -18.29 -5.26 18.26
N ASP A 346 -18.82 -5.85 19.34
CA ASP A 346 -19.54 -5.09 20.38
C ASP A 346 -18.58 -4.17 21.16
N ALA A 347 -17.37 -4.62 21.45
CA ALA A 347 -16.34 -3.80 22.08
C ALA A 347 -15.92 -2.61 21.17
N LEU A 348 -15.78 -2.84 19.87
CA LEU A 348 -15.51 -1.78 18.91
C LEU A 348 -16.71 -0.85 18.76
N ALA A 349 -17.95 -1.38 18.74
CA ALA A 349 -19.17 -0.58 18.69
C ALA A 349 -19.34 0.34 19.92
N ALA A 350 -18.65 0.03 21.03
CA ALA A 350 -18.61 0.91 22.21
C ALA A 350 -17.80 2.20 21.99
N ILE A 351 -17.03 2.30 20.88
CA ILE A 351 -16.36 3.54 20.47
C ILE A 351 -17.40 4.44 19.80
N PRO A 352 -17.82 5.57 20.45
CA PRO A 352 -18.99 6.32 19.98
C PRO A 352 -18.79 7.01 18.63
N ASN A 353 -17.54 7.38 18.33
CA ASN A 353 -17.21 8.10 17.11
C ASN A 353 -16.94 7.13 15.95
N PRO A 354 -17.72 7.18 14.84
CA PRO A 354 -17.61 6.25 13.73
C PRO A 354 -16.22 6.23 13.08
N LEU A 355 -15.62 7.41 12.86
CA LEU A 355 -14.31 7.53 12.22
C LEU A 355 -13.16 7.03 13.13
N VAL A 356 -13.26 7.31 14.44
CA VAL A 356 -12.29 6.79 15.41
C VAL A 356 -12.39 5.28 15.52
N ASN A 357 -13.61 4.74 15.51
CA ASN A 357 -13.84 3.29 15.48
C ASN A 357 -13.19 2.63 14.27
N GLU A 358 -13.45 3.17 13.07
CA GLU A 358 -12.85 2.69 11.83
C GLU A 358 -11.32 2.77 11.88
N ALA A 359 -10.78 3.93 12.28
CA ALA A 359 -9.35 4.16 12.38
C ALA A 359 -8.66 3.14 13.30
N ILE A 360 -9.20 2.93 14.51
CA ILE A 360 -8.65 1.97 15.48
C ILE A 360 -8.74 0.55 14.94
N SER A 361 -9.88 0.17 14.37
CA SER A 361 -10.11 -1.19 13.86
C SER A 361 -9.15 -1.52 12.72
N VAL A 362 -9.04 -0.64 11.73
CA VAL A 362 -8.17 -0.85 10.58
C VAL A 362 -6.68 -0.82 10.98
N THR A 363 -6.27 0.16 11.78
CA THR A 363 -4.86 0.26 12.26
C THR A 363 -4.45 -0.97 13.07
N THR A 364 -5.33 -1.46 13.96
CA THR A 364 -5.06 -2.64 14.79
C THR A 364 -4.87 -3.88 13.92
N LEU A 365 -5.75 -4.12 12.95
CA LEU A 365 -5.66 -5.29 12.09
C LEU A 365 -4.49 -5.20 11.10
N ALA A 366 -4.15 -4.01 10.61
CA ALA A 366 -2.94 -3.78 9.82
C ALA A 366 -1.67 -4.08 10.63
N GLY A 367 -1.63 -3.68 11.90
CA GLY A 367 -0.54 -3.99 12.80
C GLY A 367 -0.42 -5.50 13.10
N ILE A 368 -1.54 -6.19 13.32
CA ILE A 368 -1.55 -7.64 13.57
C ILE A 368 -1.00 -8.41 12.38
N THR A 369 -1.45 -8.08 11.17
CA THR A 369 -1.03 -8.78 9.95
C THR A 369 0.35 -8.35 9.45
N GLY A 370 0.83 -7.16 9.85
CA GLY A 370 2.02 -6.54 9.28
C GLY A 370 1.84 -6.16 7.80
N SER A 371 0.60 -5.88 7.39
CA SER A 371 0.22 -5.61 6.01
C SER A 371 -0.90 -4.58 5.97
N ALA A 372 -0.67 -3.43 5.33
CA ALA A 372 -1.69 -2.40 5.15
C ALA A 372 -2.92 -2.95 4.39
N SER A 373 -2.69 -3.55 3.22
CA SER A 373 -3.77 -4.10 2.40
C SER A 373 -4.47 -5.28 3.07
N GLY A 374 -3.72 -6.16 3.71
CA GLY A 374 -4.25 -7.34 4.40
C GLY A 374 -5.11 -6.97 5.61
N GLY A 375 -4.57 -6.15 6.50
CA GLY A 375 -5.31 -5.71 7.70
C GLY A 375 -6.56 -4.90 7.38
N MET A 376 -6.47 -3.99 6.41
CA MET A 376 -7.64 -3.25 5.91
C MET A 376 -8.67 -4.18 5.28
N SER A 377 -8.23 -5.16 4.48
CA SER A 377 -9.14 -6.13 3.86
C SER A 377 -9.90 -6.94 4.89
N ILE A 378 -9.23 -7.37 5.97
CA ILE A 378 -9.88 -8.06 7.10
C ILE A 378 -10.91 -7.13 7.77
N ALA A 379 -10.50 -5.88 8.08
CA ALA A 379 -11.36 -4.92 8.73
C ALA A 379 -12.62 -4.63 7.92
N LEU A 380 -12.45 -4.33 6.63
CA LEU A 380 -13.58 -3.98 5.74
C LEU A 380 -14.46 -5.19 5.44
N ALA A 381 -13.89 -6.38 5.27
CA ALA A 381 -14.68 -7.61 5.13
C ALA A 381 -15.58 -7.89 6.33
N ALA A 382 -15.09 -7.59 7.53
CA ALA A 382 -15.77 -7.88 8.78
C ALA A 382 -16.73 -6.77 9.23
N LEU A 383 -16.35 -5.50 9.02
CA LEU A 383 -16.95 -4.34 9.72
C LEU A 383 -17.49 -3.25 8.80
N SER A 384 -17.29 -3.31 7.46
CA SER A 384 -17.70 -2.23 6.55
C SER A 384 -19.19 -1.88 6.66
N GLY A 385 -20.07 -2.88 6.77
CA GLY A 385 -21.50 -2.65 6.97
C GLY A 385 -21.81 -1.86 8.27
N GLN A 386 -21.04 -2.09 9.34
CA GLN A 386 -21.17 -1.35 10.59
C GLN A 386 -20.65 0.08 10.46
N PHE A 387 -19.50 0.27 9.80
CA PHE A 387 -18.93 1.59 9.53
C PHE A 387 -19.88 2.44 8.68
N ILE A 388 -20.45 1.88 7.61
CA ILE A 388 -21.41 2.54 6.74
C ILE A 388 -22.68 2.92 7.51
N ALA A 389 -23.24 2.00 8.31
CA ALA A 389 -24.43 2.28 9.10
C ALA A 389 -24.20 3.41 10.13
N ALA A 390 -23.06 3.37 10.84
CA ALA A 390 -22.69 4.40 11.81
C ALA A 390 -22.41 5.76 11.15
N ALA A 391 -21.75 5.78 10.00
CA ALA A 391 -21.48 6.99 9.23
C ALA A 391 -22.78 7.63 8.70
N ASN A 392 -23.69 6.81 8.14
CA ASN A 392 -24.99 7.30 7.68
C ASN A 392 -25.81 7.92 8.83
N ALA A 393 -25.82 7.27 10.00
CA ALA A 393 -26.49 7.80 11.19
C ALA A 393 -25.88 9.13 11.67
N ALA A 394 -24.59 9.32 11.46
CA ALA A 394 -23.84 10.53 11.81
C ALA A 394 -23.73 11.54 10.65
N HIS A 395 -24.37 11.28 9.50
CA HIS A 395 -24.29 12.09 8.27
C HIS A 395 -22.86 12.34 7.77
N ILE A 396 -21.98 11.33 7.92
CA ILE A 396 -20.59 11.37 7.44
C ILE A 396 -20.54 10.87 6.00
N PRO A 397 -19.93 11.62 5.06
CA PRO A 397 -19.75 11.18 3.67
C PRO A 397 -18.90 9.92 3.56
N MET A 398 -19.24 9.03 2.61
CA MET A 398 -18.48 7.78 2.37
C MET A 398 -17.04 8.04 1.95
N GLU A 399 -16.76 9.17 1.32
CA GLU A 399 -15.42 9.62 0.95
C GLU A 399 -14.52 9.82 2.18
N VAL A 400 -15.09 10.26 3.31
CA VAL A 400 -14.36 10.43 4.56
C VAL A 400 -14.00 9.07 5.17
N LEU A 401 -14.95 8.11 5.20
CA LEU A 401 -14.66 6.72 5.58
C LEU A 401 -13.55 6.13 4.71
N HIS A 402 -13.66 6.27 3.39
CA HIS A 402 -12.63 5.80 2.47
C HIS A 402 -11.24 6.33 2.88
N ARG A 403 -11.12 7.64 3.09
CA ARG A 403 -9.84 8.27 3.41
C ARG A 403 -9.31 7.83 4.77
N VAL A 404 -10.18 7.72 5.76
CA VAL A 404 -9.81 7.24 7.09
C VAL A 404 -9.35 5.77 7.03
N ALA A 405 -10.09 4.89 6.35
CA ALA A 405 -9.68 3.49 6.17
C ALA A 405 -8.33 3.37 5.46
N ALA A 406 -8.16 4.10 4.34
CA ALA A 406 -6.91 4.09 3.58
C ALA A 406 -5.73 4.51 4.46
N MET A 407 -5.81 5.66 5.12
CA MET A 407 -4.75 6.18 5.99
C MET A 407 -4.52 5.29 7.22
N ALA A 408 -5.58 4.78 7.83
CA ALA A 408 -5.49 3.89 8.98
C ALA A 408 -4.78 2.56 8.66
N SER A 409 -4.91 2.09 7.41
CA SER A 409 -4.21 0.89 6.96
C SER A 409 -2.69 1.06 7.00
N GLY A 410 -2.19 2.26 6.73
CA GLY A 410 -0.79 2.61 6.85
C GLY A 410 -0.32 2.90 8.28
N GLY A 411 -1.22 2.93 9.27
CA GLY A 411 -0.90 3.29 10.65
C GLY A 411 0.17 2.40 11.29
N MET A 412 -0.12 1.13 11.48
CA MET A 412 0.78 0.16 12.13
C MET A 412 1.24 -0.95 11.18
N ASP A 413 1.21 -0.74 9.88
CA ASP A 413 1.58 -1.74 8.87
C ASP A 413 3.08 -2.02 8.82
N THR A 414 3.95 -1.04 9.13
CA THR A 414 5.40 -1.15 9.05
C THR A 414 6.06 -1.63 10.36
N LEU A 415 5.42 -2.57 11.07
CA LEU A 415 6.01 -3.27 12.20
C LEU A 415 7.19 -4.19 11.75
N PRO A 416 8.07 -4.65 12.66
CA PRO A 416 9.30 -5.37 12.29
C PRO A 416 9.10 -6.60 11.41
N HIS A 417 7.94 -7.24 11.46
CA HIS A 417 7.60 -8.42 10.67
C HIS A 417 7.02 -8.11 9.28
N ASN A 418 6.79 -6.84 8.95
CA ASN A 418 6.33 -6.45 7.62
C ASN A 418 7.35 -6.83 6.54
N GLY A 419 6.90 -7.48 5.47
CA GLY A 419 7.74 -7.93 4.37
C GLY A 419 8.48 -6.80 3.63
N ALA A 420 7.88 -5.62 3.52
CA ALA A 420 8.52 -4.46 2.91
C ALA A 420 9.64 -3.89 3.78
N VAL A 421 9.46 -3.87 5.11
CA VAL A 421 10.50 -3.46 6.06
C VAL A 421 11.67 -4.43 6.01
N ILE A 422 11.40 -5.74 6.01
CA ILE A 422 12.44 -6.78 5.90
C ILE A 422 13.22 -6.60 4.59
N THR A 423 12.53 -6.39 3.46
CA THR A 423 13.17 -6.17 2.16
C THR A 423 13.99 -4.89 2.14
N LEU A 424 13.47 -3.79 2.68
CA LEU A 424 14.18 -2.50 2.75
C LEU A 424 15.49 -2.63 3.54
N LEU A 425 15.44 -3.29 4.69
CA LEU A 425 16.63 -3.53 5.51
C LEU A 425 17.62 -4.48 4.82
N ALA A 426 17.13 -5.54 4.19
CA ALA A 426 17.96 -6.47 3.43
C ALA A 426 18.69 -5.79 2.27
N VAL A 427 18.00 -4.96 1.47
CA VAL A 427 18.58 -4.22 0.34
C VAL A 427 19.64 -3.21 0.79
N THR A 428 19.40 -2.54 1.91
CA THR A 428 20.34 -1.54 2.46
C THR A 428 21.50 -2.17 3.24
N GLY A 429 21.46 -3.49 3.48
CA GLY A 429 22.47 -4.20 4.28
C GLY A 429 22.46 -3.81 5.75
N LEU A 430 21.28 -3.40 6.26
CA LEU A 430 21.09 -2.95 7.64
C LEU A 430 20.18 -3.92 8.42
N THR A 431 20.37 -3.95 9.72
CA THR A 431 19.54 -4.75 10.62
C THR A 431 18.43 -3.91 11.26
N HIS A 432 17.40 -4.56 11.79
CA HIS A 432 16.37 -3.91 12.61
C HIS A 432 16.98 -3.09 13.76
N ARG A 433 17.98 -3.63 14.45
CA ARG A 433 18.64 -2.95 15.57
C ARG A 433 19.29 -1.62 15.15
N GLN A 434 19.83 -1.54 13.95
CA GLN A 434 20.53 -0.36 13.44
C GLN A 434 19.57 0.74 12.95
N SER A 435 18.48 0.38 12.29
CA SER A 435 17.69 1.32 11.50
C SER A 435 16.19 1.35 11.79
N TYR A 436 15.62 0.31 12.40
CA TYR A 436 14.17 0.20 12.56
C TYR A 436 13.55 1.32 13.41
N LYS A 437 14.29 1.90 14.35
CA LYS A 437 13.79 3.00 15.20
C LYS A 437 13.24 4.16 14.37
N ASP A 438 13.91 4.51 13.27
CA ASP A 438 13.52 5.63 12.43
C ASP A 438 12.32 5.25 11.53
N ILE A 439 12.21 3.99 11.10
CA ILE A 439 11.02 3.47 10.42
C ILE A 439 9.82 3.49 11.38
N PHE A 440 9.99 3.02 12.62
CA PHE A 440 8.91 3.01 13.62
C PHE A 440 8.41 4.41 13.97
N ALA A 441 9.30 5.40 14.03
CA ALA A 441 8.88 6.79 14.23
C ALA A 441 7.98 7.28 13.09
N ILE A 442 8.27 6.94 11.82
CA ILE A 442 7.38 7.25 10.69
C ILE A 442 6.05 6.52 10.82
N THR A 443 6.05 5.27 11.28
CA THR A 443 4.83 4.49 11.58
C THR A 443 3.94 5.21 12.60
N CYS A 444 4.53 5.71 13.69
CA CYS A 444 3.81 6.49 14.70
C CYS A 444 3.24 7.79 14.11
N LEU A 445 4.01 8.50 13.27
CA LEU A 445 3.53 9.71 12.61
C LEU A 445 2.33 9.44 11.69
N LYS A 446 2.35 8.34 10.92
CA LYS A 446 1.21 7.92 10.09
C LYS A 446 -0.02 7.65 10.95
N THR A 447 0.15 6.93 12.06
CA THR A 447 -0.95 6.64 12.98
C THR A 447 -1.56 7.91 13.56
N VAL A 448 -0.74 8.86 14.00
CA VAL A 448 -1.22 10.15 14.52
C VAL A 448 -1.92 10.96 13.43
N ALA A 449 -1.43 10.93 12.20
CA ALA A 449 -2.01 11.67 11.07
C ALA A 449 -3.48 11.29 10.81
N VAL A 450 -3.87 10.04 11.02
CA VAL A 450 -5.27 9.60 10.89
C VAL A 450 -6.16 10.38 11.85
N PHE A 451 -5.76 10.50 13.11
CA PHE A 451 -6.54 11.22 14.12
C PHE A 451 -6.50 12.74 13.90
N VAL A 452 -5.41 13.28 13.35
CA VAL A 452 -5.34 14.69 12.92
C VAL A 452 -6.38 14.95 11.83
N VAL A 453 -6.44 14.09 10.81
CA VAL A 453 -7.41 14.21 9.71
C VAL A 453 -8.85 14.10 10.20
N ILE A 454 -9.13 13.15 11.10
CA ILE A 454 -10.46 13.03 11.75
C ILE A 454 -10.80 14.32 12.52
N GLY A 455 -9.85 14.87 13.29
CA GLY A 455 -10.03 16.13 14.00
C GLY A 455 -10.31 17.31 13.05
N VAL A 456 -9.56 17.41 11.94
CA VAL A 456 -9.80 18.44 10.91
C VAL A 456 -11.20 18.31 10.33
N TYR A 457 -11.62 17.10 9.97
CA TYR A 457 -12.97 16.88 9.44
C TYR A 457 -14.06 17.36 10.41
N TYR A 458 -13.98 16.99 11.68
CA TYR A 458 -14.99 17.42 12.66
C TYR A 458 -14.98 18.91 12.96
N LEU A 459 -13.82 19.57 12.83
CA LEU A 459 -13.72 21.01 13.09
C LEU A 459 -14.15 21.85 11.88
N THR A 460 -13.97 21.35 10.66
CA THR A 460 -14.12 22.17 9.45
C THR A 460 -15.17 21.68 8.46
N GLY A 461 -15.54 20.41 8.52
CA GLY A 461 -16.39 19.76 7.51
C GLY A 461 -15.72 19.57 6.13
N ILE A 462 -14.42 19.82 6.02
CA ILE A 462 -13.68 19.65 4.76
C ILE A 462 -13.60 18.15 4.40
N VAL A 463 -13.83 17.87 3.11
CA VAL A 463 -13.77 16.51 2.54
C VAL A 463 -12.69 16.41 1.47
#